data_efbc31f55d13bc3b7e953656ef184e7b
#
_entry.id   efbc31f55d13bc3b7e953656ef184e7b
#
_cell.length_a   1.000
_cell.length_b   1.000
_cell.length_c   1.000
_cell.angle_alpha   90.00
_cell.angle_beta   90.00
_cell.angle_gamma   90.00
#
_symmetry.space_group_name_H-M   'P 1'
#
loop_
_entity.id
_entity.type
_entity.pdbx_description
1 polymer ?
#
loop_
_entity_poly.entity_id
_entity_poly.type
_entity_poly.pdbx_seq_one_letter_code
_entity_poly.pdbx_strand_id
1 'polypeptide(L)'
;MAQLPFDWSEITRSNLYSMFYSLNSEIVGKELSPSQIQKRITRHVKQHLPIKIKKCIHAPTTKGYVFMGGVYYSDKDAKSIPAIEVNFNYNPTDRKLKLTQYRFKRMAIRFADVMLHEMIHMRQFRARNFKSLPGYQSTAELAKERKEQEYYGDRDEMGAFAFNTACELVDRFGYEPNVIGKYLDSNQAKRHRHSWWFYYLKTFNFDHNHPIIRRMRNLIMRQLENAYEGKPFKTNFWLTY
;
A
#
# COMPACT_ATOMS: atom_id res chain seq x y z
N MET A 1 -26.60 -21.14 -6.79
CA MET A 1 -25.61 -20.73 -7.80
C MET A 1 -24.33 -20.37 -7.08
N ALA A 2 -23.21 -21.05 -7.37
CA ALA A 2 -21.91 -20.63 -6.83
C ALA A 2 -21.59 -19.25 -7.42
N GLN A 3 -21.32 -18.28 -6.56
CA GLN A 3 -20.91 -16.95 -6.97
C GLN A 3 -19.58 -17.08 -7.70
N LEU A 4 -19.48 -16.60 -8.95
CA LEU A 4 -18.21 -16.60 -9.67
C LEU A 4 -17.15 -15.91 -8.84
N PRO A 5 -15.90 -16.41 -8.82
CA PRO A 5 -14.84 -15.77 -8.07
C PRO A 5 -14.66 -14.35 -8.58
N PHE A 6 -14.46 -13.41 -7.63
CA PHE A 6 -14.25 -11.99 -7.95
C PHE A 6 -12.98 -11.83 -8.79
N ASP A 7 -13.12 -11.15 -9.94
CA ASP A 7 -11.98 -10.89 -10.83
C ASP A 7 -11.16 -9.69 -10.35
N TRP A 8 -9.98 -9.99 -9.82
CA TRP A 8 -9.04 -8.98 -9.37
C TRP A 8 -8.16 -8.42 -10.50
N SER A 9 -8.21 -8.99 -11.71
CA SER A 9 -7.33 -8.60 -12.82
C SER A 9 -7.62 -7.19 -13.33
N GLU A 10 -8.89 -6.79 -13.28
CA GLU A 10 -9.38 -5.50 -13.77
C GLU A 10 -9.25 -4.36 -12.75
N ILE A 11 -8.79 -4.65 -11.53
CA ILE A 11 -8.67 -3.64 -10.48
C ILE A 11 -7.41 -2.79 -10.70
N THR A 12 -7.62 -1.49 -10.91
CA THR A 12 -6.57 -0.49 -11.06
C THR A 12 -6.56 0.50 -9.88
N ARG A 13 -5.46 1.24 -9.73
CA ARG A 13 -5.35 2.31 -8.73
C ARG A 13 -6.42 3.39 -8.95
N SER A 14 -6.66 3.74 -10.21
CA SER A 14 -7.63 4.78 -10.59
C SER A 14 -9.06 4.41 -10.23
N ASN A 15 -9.49 3.17 -10.53
CA ASN A 15 -10.85 2.77 -10.18
C ASN A 15 -11.04 2.53 -8.68
N LEU A 16 -10.04 2.04 -7.94
CA LEU A 16 -10.07 1.99 -6.47
C LEU A 16 -10.20 3.39 -5.86
N TYR A 17 -9.39 4.34 -6.36
CA TYR A 17 -9.49 5.73 -5.94
C TYR A 17 -10.89 6.30 -6.21
N SER A 18 -11.39 6.17 -7.44
CA SER A 18 -12.69 6.70 -7.86
C SER A 18 -13.84 6.09 -7.07
N MET A 19 -13.82 4.78 -6.87
CA MET A 19 -14.79 4.07 -6.04
C MET A 19 -14.81 4.62 -4.61
N PHE A 20 -13.66 4.75 -3.97
CA PHE A 20 -13.58 5.28 -2.62
C PHE A 20 -13.96 6.76 -2.55
N TYR A 21 -13.52 7.54 -3.54
CA TYR A 21 -13.77 8.98 -3.59
C TYR A 21 -15.24 9.35 -3.84
N SER A 22 -16.03 8.45 -4.40
CA SER A 22 -17.48 8.65 -4.57
C SER A 22 -18.23 8.85 -3.24
N LEU A 23 -17.65 8.44 -2.10
CA LEU A 23 -18.16 8.72 -0.76
C LEU A 23 -17.99 10.19 -0.30
N ASN A 24 -17.39 11.05 -1.12
CA ASN A 24 -17.06 12.42 -0.76
C ASN A 24 -18.25 13.18 -0.19
N SER A 25 -19.39 13.15 -0.86
CA SER A 25 -20.63 13.84 -0.43
C SER A 25 -21.21 13.30 0.88
N GLU A 26 -20.90 12.06 1.24
CA GLU A 26 -21.37 11.46 2.49
C GLU A 26 -20.50 11.82 3.71
N ILE A 27 -19.21 12.14 3.49
CA ILE A 27 -18.21 12.25 4.57
C ILE A 27 -17.64 13.65 4.71
N VAL A 28 -17.27 14.32 3.59
CA VAL A 28 -16.57 15.60 3.64
C VAL A 28 -17.44 16.70 4.22
N GLY A 29 -16.82 17.51 5.07
CA GLY A 29 -17.49 18.67 5.73
C GLY A 29 -18.43 18.30 6.86
N LYS A 30 -18.77 17.03 7.04
CA LYS A 30 -19.65 16.56 8.13
C LYS A 30 -18.85 16.22 9.38
N GLU A 31 -19.41 16.54 10.53
CA GLU A 31 -18.90 16.06 11.82
C GLU A 31 -19.38 14.63 12.09
N LEU A 32 -18.50 13.67 11.94
CA LEU A 32 -18.81 12.25 12.09
C LEU A 32 -17.87 11.61 13.13
N SER A 33 -18.39 10.68 13.91
CA SER A 33 -17.49 9.84 14.71
C SER A 33 -16.66 8.93 13.79
N PRO A 34 -15.45 8.52 14.23
CA PRO A 34 -14.65 7.53 13.47
C PRO A 34 -15.44 6.28 13.11
N SER A 35 -16.31 5.82 14.02
CA SER A 35 -17.19 4.66 13.79
C SER A 35 -18.22 4.92 12.66
N GLN A 36 -18.78 6.13 12.59
CA GLN A 36 -19.71 6.49 11.49
C GLN A 36 -19.00 6.55 10.15
N ILE A 37 -17.80 7.13 10.10
CA ILE A 37 -16.95 7.15 8.90
C ILE A 37 -16.66 5.72 8.46
N GLN A 38 -16.17 4.87 9.37
CA GLN A 38 -15.88 3.47 9.07
C GLN A 38 -17.11 2.70 8.56
N LYS A 39 -18.28 2.87 9.20
CA LYS A 39 -19.52 2.20 8.77
C LYS A 39 -19.90 2.57 7.33
N ARG A 40 -19.77 3.85 6.95
CA ARG A 40 -20.05 4.33 5.59
C ARG A 40 -19.09 3.72 4.58
N ILE A 41 -17.79 3.77 4.88
CA ILE A 41 -16.75 3.15 4.06
C ILE A 41 -17.00 1.64 3.93
N THR A 42 -17.24 0.95 5.03
CA THR A 42 -17.47 -0.51 5.01
C THR A 42 -18.67 -0.89 4.15
N ARG A 43 -19.79 -0.17 4.30
CA ARG A 43 -21.01 -0.42 3.52
C ARG A 43 -20.74 -0.25 2.03
N HIS A 44 -20.08 0.84 1.65
CA HIS A 44 -19.77 1.16 0.26
C HIS A 44 -18.77 0.18 -0.36
N VAL A 45 -17.65 -0.05 0.31
CA VAL A 45 -16.59 -0.93 -0.21
C VAL A 45 -17.07 -2.36 -0.39
N LYS A 46 -17.89 -2.89 0.53
CA LYS A 46 -18.45 -4.25 0.42
C LYS A 46 -19.36 -4.47 -0.79
N GLN A 47 -19.91 -3.41 -1.37
CA GLN A 47 -20.71 -3.50 -2.59
C GLN A 47 -19.84 -3.75 -3.84
N HIS A 48 -18.54 -3.42 -3.76
CA HIS A 48 -17.61 -3.44 -4.88
C HIS A 48 -16.46 -4.44 -4.72
N LEU A 49 -16.07 -4.75 -3.49
CA LEU A 49 -14.87 -5.56 -3.22
C LEU A 49 -15.14 -6.61 -2.12
N PRO A 50 -14.69 -7.86 -2.32
CA PRO A 50 -14.79 -8.92 -1.31
C PRO A 50 -13.69 -8.80 -0.25
N ILE A 51 -13.66 -7.69 0.49
CA ILE A 51 -12.67 -7.41 1.54
C ILE A 51 -13.34 -7.13 2.87
N LYS A 52 -12.54 -7.19 3.94
CA LYS A 52 -12.96 -6.85 5.29
C LYS A 52 -12.33 -5.54 5.72
N ILE A 53 -13.14 -4.60 6.20
CA ILE A 53 -12.66 -3.39 6.85
C ILE A 53 -12.78 -3.55 8.36
N LYS A 54 -11.66 -3.47 9.05
CA LYS A 54 -11.55 -3.61 10.50
C LYS A 54 -11.16 -2.30 11.14
N LYS A 55 -11.84 -1.97 12.22
CA LYS A 55 -11.46 -0.86 13.10
C LYS A 55 -10.29 -1.30 13.96
N CYS A 56 -9.19 -0.58 13.92
CA CYS A 56 -8.06 -0.74 14.83
C CYS A 56 -7.90 0.53 15.68
N ILE A 57 -7.83 0.37 16.99
CA ILE A 57 -7.73 1.50 17.93
C ILE A 57 -6.27 1.79 18.32
N HIS A 58 -5.33 0.92 17.95
CA HIS A 58 -4.01 0.84 18.59
C HIS A 58 -2.87 1.62 17.94
N ALA A 59 -3.08 2.31 16.83
CA ALA A 59 -2.01 3.11 16.27
C ALA A 59 -2.01 4.50 16.91
N PRO A 60 -0.87 5.01 17.38
CA PRO A 60 -0.72 6.40 17.79
C PRO A 60 -0.82 7.28 16.53
N THR A 61 -2.04 7.56 16.13
CA THR A 61 -2.30 8.45 15.00
C THR A 61 -2.32 9.89 15.50
N THR A 62 -1.89 10.80 14.64
CA THR A 62 -2.06 12.23 14.89
C THR A 62 -3.55 12.52 15.06
N LYS A 63 -3.90 13.30 16.09
CA LYS A 63 -5.28 13.72 16.34
C LYS A 63 -5.89 14.36 15.09
N GLY A 64 -7.13 13.97 14.78
CA GLY A 64 -7.85 14.46 13.61
C GLY A 64 -7.46 13.79 12.29
N TYR A 65 -6.67 12.72 12.32
CA TYR A 65 -6.28 11.95 11.14
C TYR A 65 -6.78 10.51 11.21
N VAL A 66 -7.06 9.96 10.03
CA VAL A 66 -7.34 8.54 9.84
C VAL A 66 -6.19 7.95 9.05
N PHE A 67 -5.64 6.86 9.55
CA PHE A 67 -4.60 6.09 8.89
C PHE A 67 -5.15 4.72 8.46
N MET A 68 -4.77 4.25 7.28
CA MET A 68 -5.13 2.92 6.79
C MET A 68 -3.88 2.08 6.58
N GLY A 69 -3.97 0.82 6.99
CA GLY A 69 -3.04 -0.26 6.66
C GLY A 69 -3.81 -1.43 6.09
N GLY A 70 -3.12 -2.39 5.50
CA GLY A 70 -3.72 -3.61 4.99
C GLY A 70 -3.06 -4.85 5.56
N VAL A 71 -3.70 -5.98 5.37
CA VAL A 71 -3.14 -7.31 5.62
C VAL A 71 -3.75 -8.28 4.62
N TYR A 72 -2.91 -9.05 3.96
CA TYR A 72 -3.32 -10.18 3.18
C TYR A 72 -3.10 -11.48 3.97
N TYR A 73 -4.07 -12.39 3.92
CA TYR A 73 -4.06 -13.68 4.60
C TYR A 73 -4.04 -14.81 3.57
N SER A 74 -2.88 -15.38 3.29
CA SER A 74 -2.69 -16.44 2.30
C SER A 74 -3.47 -17.72 2.62
N ASP A 75 -3.61 -18.07 3.91
CA ASP A 75 -4.37 -19.23 4.39
C ASP A 75 -5.89 -19.10 4.13
N LYS A 76 -6.41 -17.88 4.17
CA LYS A 76 -7.82 -17.60 3.83
C LYS A 76 -8.03 -17.66 2.32
N ASP A 77 -7.13 -17.08 1.56
CA ASP A 77 -7.20 -17.08 0.10
C ASP A 77 -7.12 -18.51 -0.47
N ALA A 78 -6.24 -19.34 0.08
CA ALA A 78 -6.16 -20.76 -0.27
C ALA A 78 -7.49 -21.53 -0.02
N LYS A 79 -8.34 -21.02 0.87
CA LYS A 79 -9.68 -21.57 1.19
C LYS A 79 -10.82 -20.83 0.49
N SER A 80 -10.52 -19.94 -0.46
CA SER A 80 -11.50 -19.08 -1.14
C SER A 80 -12.34 -18.21 -0.20
N ILE A 81 -11.76 -17.79 0.93
CA ILE A 81 -12.36 -16.85 1.88
C ILE A 81 -11.81 -15.46 1.60
N PRO A 82 -12.58 -14.36 1.76
CA PRO A 82 -12.05 -13.00 1.62
C PRO A 82 -10.77 -12.78 2.44
N ALA A 83 -9.65 -12.60 1.73
CA ALA A 83 -8.31 -12.67 2.30
C ALA A 83 -7.65 -11.31 2.54
N ILE A 84 -8.21 -10.24 1.99
CA ILE A 84 -7.69 -8.88 2.21
C ILE A 84 -8.49 -8.21 3.32
N GLU A 85 -7.78 -7.67 4.29
CA GLU A 85 -8.34 -6.87 5.37
C GLU A 85 -7.70 -5.48 5.35
N VAL A 86 -8.53 -4.42 5.36
CA VAL A 86 -8.07 -3.05 5.51
C VAL A 86 -8.33 -2.58 6.94
N ASN A 87 -7.27 -2.16 7.61
CA ASN A 87 -7.32 -1.65 8.96
C ASN A 87 -7.57 -0.14 8.95
N PHE A 88 -8.59 0.29 9.68
CA PHE A 88 -8.98 1.68 9.82
C PHE A 88 -8.56 2.19 11.20
N ASN A 89 -7.51 3.00 11.23
CA ASN A 89 -6.88 3.48 12.46
C ASN A 89 -7.16 4.97 12.67
N TYR A 90 -7.45 5.36 13.91
CA TYR A 90 -7.66 6.75 14.31
C TYR A 90 -7.22 6.95 15.77
N ASN A 91 -7.00 8.20 16.13
CA ASN A 91 -6.65 8.53 17.50
C ASN A 91 -7.83 8.20 18.44
N PRO A 92 -7.61 7.42 19.51
CA PRO A 92 -8.68 7.01 20.44
C PRO A 92 -9.37 8.19 21.15
N THR A 93 -8.73 9.36 21.20
CA THR A 93 -9.31 10.58 21.77
C THR A 93 -10.22 11.34 20.80
N ASP A 94 -10.24 10.98 19.52
CA ASP A 94 -11.07 11.62 18.51
C ASP A 94 -12.53 11.14 18.65
N ARG A 95 -13.37 11.94 19.26
CA ARG A 95 -14.82 11.66 19.36
C ARG A 95 -15.55 11.96 18.07
N LYS A 96 -15.16 13.06 17.41
CA LYS A 96 -15.69 13.52 16.12
C LYS A 96 -14.55 13.97 15.23
N LEU A 97 -14.71 13.73 13.92
CA LEU A 97 -13.80 14.14 12.88
C LEU A 97 -14.59 14.94 11.84
N LYS A 98 -14.04 16.07 11.39
CA LYS A 98 -14.50 16.82 10.23
C LYS A 98 -13.42 16.74 9.17
N LEU A 99 -13.60 15.84 8.20
CA LEU A 99 -12.64 15.66 7.13
C LEU A 99 -12.82 16.76 6.10
N THR A 100 -11.72 17.46 5.79
CA THR A 100 -11.66 18.38 4.66
C THR A 100 -11.57 17.61 3.35
N GLN A 101 -11.89 18.25 2.23
CA GLN A 101 -11.72 17.71 0.89
C GLN A 101 -10.31 17.15 0.66
N TYR A 102 -9.29 17.92 1.07
CA TYR A 102 -7.89 17.50 0.95
C TYR A 102 -7.59 16.22 1.76
N ARG A 103 -8.02 16.16 3.03
CA ARG A 103 -7.80 14.97 3.87
C ARG A 103 -8.53 13.75 3.32
N PHE A 104 -9.75 13.92 2.82
CA PHE A 104 -10.50 12.83 2.23
C PHE A 104 -9.88 12.33 0.92
N LYS A 105 -9.41 13.22 0.06
CA LYS A 105 -8.63 12.87 -1.15
C LYS A 105 -7.39 12.03 -0.79
N ARG A 106 -6.62 12.47 0.22
CA ARG A 106 -5.46 11.72 0.73
C ARG A 106 -5.84 10.34 1.26
N MET A 107 -6.97 10.23 1.93
CA MET A 107 -7.51 8.97 2.42
C MET A 107 -7.90 8.02 1.27
N ALA A 108 -8.51 8.53 0.21
CA ALA A 108 -8.86 7.76 -0.98
C ALA A 108 -7.61 7.23 -1.73
N ILE A 109 -6.58 8.08 -1.88
CA ILE A 109 -5.29 7.66 -2.45
C ILE A 109 -4.68 6.56 -1.58
N ARG A 110 -4.65 6.75 -0.26
CA ARG A 110 -4.08 5.76 0.66
C ARG A 110 -4.84 4.44 0.64
N PHE A 111 -6.16 4.47 0.52
CA PHE A 111 -6.97 3.26 0.36
C PHE A 111 -6.57 2.49 -0.91
N ALA A 112 -6.47 3.18 -2.04
CA ALA A 112 -6.06 2.56 -3.30
C ALA A 112 -4.64 1.94 -3.19
N ASP A 113 -3.69 2.65 -2.60
CA ASP A 113 -2.32 2.18 -2.42
C ASP A 113 -2.24 0.94 -1.51
N VAL A 114 -3.00 0.94 -0.40
CA VAL A 114 -3.08 -0.21 0.51
C VAL A 114 -3.71 -1.41 -0.19
N MET A 115 -4.82 -1.21 -0.90
CA MET A 115 -5.48 -2.29 -1.63
C MET A 115 -4.57 -2.94 -2.66
N LEU A 116 -3.87 -2.13 -3.44
CA LEU A 116 -2.93 -2.65 -4.45
C LEU A 116 -1.75 -3.37 -3.81
N HIS A 117 -1.25 -2.89 -2.68
CA HIS A 117 -0.20 -3.56 -1.92
C HIS A 117 -0.63 -4.99 -1.54
N GLU A 118 -1.80 -5.14 -0.93
CA GLU A 118 -2.30 -6.46 -0.53
C GLU A 118 -2.66 -7.35 -1.73
N MET A 119 -3.13 -6.77 -2.83
CA MET A 119 -3.38 -7.49 -4.07
C MET A 119 -2.08 -8.00 -4.72
N ILE A 120 -0.96 -7.31 -4.56
CA ILE A 120 0.34 -7.80 -5.02
C ILE A 120 0.70 -9.06 -4.21
N HIS A 121 0.59 -9.01 -2.89
CA HIS A 121 0.82 -10.19 -2.05
C HIS A 121 -0.08 -11.36 -2.47
N MET A 122 -1.36 -11.12 -2.67
CA MET A 122 -2.29 -12.14 -3.15
C MET A 122 -1.78 -12.80 -4.44
N ARG A 123 -1.34 -12.02 -5.42
CA ARG A 123 -0.81 -12.54 -6.69
C ARG A 123 0.51 -13.29 -6.51
N GLN A 124 1.41 -12.78 -5.68
CA GLN A 124 2.68 -13.44 -5.36
C GLN A 124 2.45 -14.82 -4.74
N PHE A 125 1.55 -14.92 -3.77
CA PHE A 125 1.25 -16.20 -3.11
C PHE A 125 0.53 -17.18 -4.04
N ARG A 126 -0.47 -16.74 -4.80
CA ARG A 126 -1.17 -17.56 -5.79
C ARG A 126 -0.22 -18.10 -6.87
N ALA A 127 0.68 -17.28 -7.39
CA ALA A 127 1.67 -17.68 -8.38
C ALA A 127 2.62 -18.79 -7.88
N ARG A 128 2.78 -18.93 -6.57
CA ARG A 128 3.61 -19.94 -5.90
C ARG A 128 2.81 -21.09 -5.28
N ASN A 129 1.54 -21.20 -5.58
CA ASN A 129 0.65 -22.17 -4.92
C ASN A 129 0.72 -22.04 -3.39
N PHE A 130 0.72 -20.79 -2.88
CA PHE A 130 0.77 -20.41 -1.46
C PHE A 130 2.03 -20.85 -0.69
N LYS A 131 3.11 -21.19 -1.39
CA LYS A 131 4.39 -21.50 -0.75
C LYS A 131 5.09 -20.21 -0.29
N SER A 132 5.64 -20.25 0.92
CA SER A 132 6.49 -19.17 1.43
C SER A 132 7.85 -19.17 0.74
N LEU A 133 8.45 -18.00 0.60
CA LEU A 133 9.86 -17.84 0.20
C LEU A 133 10.74 -17.64 1.45
N PRO A 134 12.03 -17.97 1.38
CA PRO A 134 12.97 -17.56 2.41
C PRO A 134 13.00 -16.04 2.53
N GLY A 135 12.80 -15.52 3.73
CA GLY A 135 12.90 -14.11 4.03
C GLY A 135 14.33 -13.58 3.93
N TYR A 136 14.46 -12.27 3.83
CA TYR A 136 15.76 -11.60 3.95
C TYR A 136 16.28 -11.71 5.38
N GLN A 137 17.56 -12.06 5.52
CA GLN A 137 18.26 -12.11 6.81
C GLN A 137 19.13 -10.87 6.96
N SER A 138 18.81 -10.04 7.93
CA SER A 138 19.58 -8.83 8.23
C SER A 138 20.75 -9.14 9.16
N THR A 139 21.88 -8.47 8.94
CA THR A 139 23.06 -8.49 9.80
C THR A 139 23.09 -7.35 10.82
N ALA A 140 22.03 -6.55 10.93
CA ALA A 140 21.96 -5.45 11.89
C ALA A 140 22.06 -5.95 13.34
N GLU A 141 22.87 -5.27 14.16
CA GLU A 141 23.12 -5.64 15.54
C GLU A 141 21.88 -5.42 16.43
N LEU A 142 21.24 -4.27 16.28
CA LEU A 142 20.07 -3.91 17.06
C LEU A 142 18.83 -4.70 16.60
N ALA A 143 18.17 -5.38 17.51
CA ALA A 143 17.02 -6.25 17.22
C ALA A 143 15.88 -5.51 16.50
N LYS A 144 15.65 -4.23 16.82
CA LYS A 144 14.63 -3.40 16.16
C LYS A 144 15.00 -3.11 14.71
N GLU A 145 16.25 -2.72 14.46
CA GLU A 145 16.75 -2.44 13.11
C GLU A 145 16.75 -3.71 12.26
N ARG A 146 17.18 -4.82 12.83
CA ARG A 146 17.15 -6.13 12.17
C ARG A 146 15.75 -6.48 11.70
N LYS A 147 14.75 -6.37 12.58
CA LYS A 147 13.35 -6.65 12.25
C LYS A 147 12.81 -5.73 11.15
N GLU A 148 13.15 -4.43 11.20
CA GLU A 148 12.76 -3.49 10.16
C GLU A 148 13.43 -3.82 8.82
N GLN A 149 14.73 -4.14 8.82
CA GLN A 149 15.46 -4.51 7.60
C GLN A 149 14.97 -5.84 7.02
N GLU A 150 14.66 -6.84 7.85
CA GLU A 150 14.10 -8.11 7.40
C GLU A 150 12.74 -7.91 6.74
N TYR A 151 11.88 -7.08 7.30
CA TYR A 151 10.60 -6.73 6.72
C TYR A 151 10.75 -6.01 5.38
N TYR A 152 11.50 -4.91 5.33
CA TYR A 152 11.68 -4.14 4.10
C TYR A 152 12.57 -4.84 3.06
N GLY A 153 13.42 -5.77 3.47
CA GLY A 153 14.25 -6.58 2.57
C GLY A 153 13.55 -7.85 2.05
N ASP A 154 12.37 -8.18 2.59
CA ASP A 154 11.59 -9.31 2.10
C ASP A 154 11.18 -9.10 0.63
N ARG A 155 11.23 -10.18 -0.15
CA ARG A 155 10.96 -10.11 -1.59
C ARG A 155 9.55 -9.68 -1.93
N ASP A 156 8.60 -10.18 -1.18
CA ASP A 156 7.19 -9.91 -1.40
C ASP A 156 6.88 -8.47 -1.04
N GLU A 157 7.37 -8.00 0.11
CA GLU A 157 7.24 -6.63 0.55
C GLU A 157 7.92 -5.64 -0.40
N MET A 158 9.16 -5.92 -0.84
CA MET A 158 9.86 -5.08 -1.81
C MET A 158 9.05 -4.89 -3.09
N GLY A 159 8.42 -5.95 -3.57
CA GLY A 159 7.59 -5.88 -4.76
C GLY A 159 6.39 -4.98 -4.61
N ALA A 160 5.67 -5.11 -3.52
CA ALA A 160 4.49 -4.31 -3.22
C ALA A 160 4.87 -2.84 -2.98
N PHE A 161 5.92 -2.57 -2.20
CA PHE A 161 6.41 -1.20 -1.97
C PHE A 161 7.02 -0.56 -3.22
N ALA A 162 7.65 -1.33 -4.11
CA ALA A 162 8.18 -0.78 -5.35
C ALA A 162 7.08 -0.17 -6.22
N PHE A 163 5.94 -0.85 -6.32
CA PHE A 163 4.78 -0.30 -7.03
C PHE A 163 4.22 0.95 -6.33
N ASN A 164 4.01 0.90 -5.02
CA ASN A 164 3.51 2.05 -4.28
C ASN A 164 4.45 3.26 -4.43
N THR A 165 5.76 3.01 -4.38
CA THR A 165 6.77 4.06 -4.59
C THR A 165 6.73 4.61 -6.01
N ALA A 166 6.60 3.75 -7.02
CA ALA A 166 6.46 4.18 -8.41
C ALA A 166 5.22 5.07 -8.60
N CYS A 167 4.06 4.68 -8.03
CA CYS A 167 2.86 5.51 -8.04
C CYS A 167 3.08 6.88 -7.37
N GLU A 168 3.72 6.90 -6.20
CA GLU A 168 4.05 8.15 -5.49
C GLU A 168 4.95 9.07 -6.33
N LEU A 169 5.94 8.48 -7.01
CA LEU A 169 6.88 9.25 -7.83
C LEU A 169 6.24 9.77 -9.12
N VAL A 170 5.36 8.98 -9.75
CA VAL A 170 4.57 9.44 -10.89
C VAL A 170 3.59 10.55 -10.50
N ASP A 171 2.93 10.45 -9.35
CA ASP A 171 2.07 11.52 -8.83
C ASP A 171 2.84 12.82 -8.57
N ARG A 172 4.13 12.71 -8.22
CA ARG A 172 4.98 13.86 -7.87
C ARG A 172 5.68 14.50 -9.06
N PHE A 173 6.21 13.70 -9.96
CA PHE A 173 7.10 14.15 -11.05
C PHE A 173 6.47 13.98 -12.44
N GLY A 174 5.26 13.40 -12.54
CA GLY A 174 4.75 12.89 -13.79
C GLY A 174 5.50 11.62 -14.23
N TYR A 175 5.14 11.10 -15.40
CA TYR A 175 5.86 9.98 -16.01
C TYR A 175 7.14 10.47 -16.72
N GLU A 176 8.15 10.72 -15.91
CA GLU A 176 9.46 11.19 -16.35
C GLU A 176 10.57 10.26 -15.80
N PRO A 177 10.81 9.08 -16.46
CA PRO A 177 11.72 8.05 -15.95
C PRO A 177 13.12 8.58 -15.62
N ASN A 178 13.66 9.50 -16.44
CA ASN A 178 14.98 10.08 -16.22
C ASN A 178 15.02 10.98 -14.97
N VAL A 179 13.95 11.74 -14.73
CA VAL A 179 13.84 12.60 -13.52
C VAL A 179 13.71 11.74 -12.29
N ILE A 180 12.86 10.71 -12.37
CA ILE A 180 12.64 9.74 -11.28
C ILE A 180 13.95 8.99 -10.98
N GLY A 181 14.66 8.51 -12.00
CA GLY A 181 15.93 7.82 -11.83
C GLY A 181 16.96 8.71 -11.09
N LYS A 182 17.12 9.96 -11.51
CA LYS A 182 18.00 10.93 -10.84
C LYS A 182 17.57 11.20 -9.39
N TYR A 183 16.25 11.27 -9.13
CA TYR A 183 15.74 11.43 -7.76
C TYR A 183 16.10 10.23 -6.89
N LEU A 184 15.91 9.00 -7.38
CA LEU A 184 16.23 7.76 -6.66
C LEU A 184 17.73 7.64 -6.34
N ASP A 185 18.59 8.15 -7.23
CA ASP A 185 20.06 8.11 -7.06
C ASP A 185 20.60 9.27 -6.20
N SER A 186 19.73 10.20 -5.81
CA SER A 186 20.13 11.39 -5.08
C SER A 186 19.74 11.37 -3.60
N ASN A 187 20.33 12.28 -2.83
CA ASN A 187 19.95 12.53 -1.44
C ASN A 187 18.66 13.38 -1.28
N GLN A 188 17.95 13.72 -2.37
CA GLN A 188 16.75 14.56 -2.32
C GLN A 188 15.61 13.90 -1.50
N ALA A 189 15.58 12.58 -1.44
CA ALA A 189 14.63 11.84 -0.59
C ALA A 189 14.67 12.27 0.88
N LYS A 190 15.83 12.73 1.39
CA LYS A 190 15.96 13.24 2.77
C LYS A 190 15.05 14.43 3.06
N ARG A 191 14.63 15.18 2.03
CA ARG A 191 13.69 16.31 2.13
C ARG A 191 12.22 15.83 2.11
N HIS A 192 11.96 14.58 1.72
CA HIS A 192 10.62 14.01 1.55
C HIS A 192 10.37 12.89 2.56
N ARG A 193 10.39 13.23 3.85
CA ARG A 193 10.37 12.30 4.99
C ARG A 193 9.12 11.41 5.08
N HIS A 194 8.12 11.61 4.23
CA HIS A 194 6.90 10.81 4.18
C HIS A 194 6.81 9.92 2.93
N SER A 195 7.86 9.88 2.09
CA SER A 195 7.91 9.02 0.92
C SER A 195 8.34 7.60 1.29
N TRP A 196 7.83 6.62 0.55
CA TRP A 196 8.26 5.23 0.72
C TRP A 196 9.76 5.07 0.46
N TRP A 197 10.30 5.77 -0.57
CA TRP A 197 11.73 5.77 -0.85
C TRP A 197 12.57 6.28 0.32
N PHE A 198 12.12 7.32 1.01
CA PHE A 198 12.80 7.79 2.22
C PHE A 198 12.85 6.72 3.30
N TYR A 199 11.75 5.99 3.53
CA TYR A 199 11.71 4.93 4.55
C TYR A 199 12.69 3.81 4.21
N TYR A 200 12.75 3.37 2.94
CA TYR A 200 13.74 2.39 2.49
C TYR A 200 15.17 2.88 2.75
N LEU A 201 15.52 4.07 2.26
CA LEU A 201 16.87 4.62 2.48
C LEU A 201 17.20 4.73 3.96
N LYS A 202 16.26 5.20 4.79
CA LYS A 202 16.46 5.33 6.24
C LYS A 202 16.73 3.97 6.89
N THR A 203 15.97 2.93 6.55
CA THR A 203 16.08 1.58 7.10
C THR A 203 17.46 0.97 6.80
N PHE A 204 18.05 1.32 5.65
CA PHE A 204 19.38 0.87 5.24
C PHE A 204 20.43 1.98 5.32
N ASN A 205 20.33 2.88 6.32
CA ASN A 205 21.30 3.90 6.68
C ASN A 205 21.68 4.87 5.55
N PHE A 206 20.77 5.11 4.60
CA PHE A 206 21.00 5.92 3.38
C PHE A 206 22.16 5.41 2.51
N ASP A 207 22.49 4.13 2.62
CA ASP A 207 23.47 3.49 1.77
C ASP A 207 22.87 3.11 0.41
N HIS A 208 23.08 3.94 -0.60
CA HIS A 208 22.63 3.70 -1.96
C HIS A 208 23.30 2.47 -2.62
N ASN A 209 24.44 2.00 -2.08
CA ASN A 209 25.14 0.81 -2.56
C ASN A 209 24.62 -0.47 -1.93
N HIS A 210 23.81 -0.38 -0.87
CA HIS A 210 23.26 -1.56 -0.21
C HIS A 210 22.47 -2.42 -1.21
N PRO A 211 22.67 -3.76 -1.26
CA PRO A 211 22.04 -4.63 -2.25
C PRO A 211 20.50 -4.51 -2.30
N ILE A 212 19.85 -4.35 -1.14
CA ILE A 212 18.40 -4.17 -1.03
C ILE A 212 17.98 -2.83 -1.68
N ILE A 213 18.71 -1.75 -1.42
CA ILE A 213 18.42 -0.41 -2.00
C ILE A 213 18.56 -0.44 -3.53
N ARG A 214 19.64 -1.03 -4.04
CA ARG A 214 19.84 -1.20 -5.50
C ARG A 214 18.73 -2.03 -6.13
N ARG A 215 18.35 -3.11 -5.48
CA ARG A 215 17.26 -3.98 -5.93
C ARG A 215 15.92 -3.23 -5.93
N MET A 216 15.59 -2.54 -4.84
CA MET A 216 14.37 -1.75 -4.72
C MET A 216 14.29 -0.66 -5.80
N ARG A 217 15.39 0.07 -6.03
CA ARG A 217 15.50 1.05 -7.12
C ARG A 217 15.14 0.43 -8.48
N ASN A 218 15.73 -0.72 -8.81
CA ASN A 218 15.47 -1.41 -10.07
C ASN A 218 14.00 -1.86 -10.18
N LEU A 219 13.41 -2.34 -9.08
CA LEU A 219 12.01 -2.70 -9.04
C LEU A 219 11.10 -1.48 -9.28
N ILE A 220 11.39 -0.34 -8.65
CA ILE A 220 10.64 0.91 -8.87
C ILE A 220 10.69 1.30 -10.34
N MET A 221 11.87 1.34 -10.95
CA MET A 221 12.03 1.71 -12.37
C MET A 221 11.23 0.79 -13.30
N ARG A 222 11.18 -0.52 -13.02
CA ARG A 222 10.37 -1.48 -13.78
C ARG A 222 8.86 -1.29 -13.59
N GLN A 223 8.42 -0.72 -12.46
CA GLN A 223 7.00 -0.47 -12.17
C GLN A 223 6.46 0.85 -12.73
N LEU A 224 7.33 1.73 -13.25
CA LEU A 224 6.89 3.07 -13.69
C LEU A 224 5.82 3.02 -14.77
N GLU A 225 5.97 2.15 -15.77
CA GLU A 225 4.97 1.98 -16.83
C GLU A 225 3.60 1.56 -16.29
N ASN A 226 3.60 0.56 -15.37
CA ASN A 226 2.37 0.09 -14.74
C ASN A 226 1.73 1.17 -13.87
N ALA A 227 2.54 1.96 -13.17
CA ALA A 227 2.08 3.06 -12.32
C ALA A 227 1.50 4.22 -13.15
N TYR A 228 2.11 4.52 -14.30
CA TYR A 228 1.66 5.58 -15.21
C TYR A 228 0.33 5.25 -15.86
N GLU A 229 0.20 4.04 -16.41
CA GLU A 229 -0.99 3.62 -17.12
C GLU A 229 -2.12 3.16 -16.20
N GLY A 230 -1.88 3.08 -14.90
CA GLY A 230 -2.84 2.53 -13.93
C GLY A 230 -3.18 1.06 -14.20
N LYS A 231 -2.38 0.38 -15.03
CA LYS A 231 -2.62 -1.01 -15.40
C LYS A 231 -2.55 -1.95 -14.21
N PRO A 232 -3.37 -3.01 -14.20
CA PRO A 232 -3.17 -4.13 -13.29
C PRO A 232 -1.80 -4.75 -13.54
N PHE A 233 -1.17 -5.27 -12.48
CA PHE A 233 0.15 -5.86 -12.56
C PHE A 233 0.23 -6.96 -13.62
N LYS A 234 1.28 -6.96 -14.44
CA LYS A 234 1.60 -8.11 -15.27
C LYS A 234 2.04 -9.25 -14.34
N THR A 235 1.28 -10.33 -14.32
CA THR A 235 1.50 -11.50 -13.44
C THR A 235 2.89 -12.14 -13.60
N ASN A 236 3.50 -12.02 -14.76
CA ASN A 236 4.81 -12.62 -15.07
C ASN A 236 6.01 -11.85 -14.50
N PHE A 237 5.80 -10.67 -13.94
CA PHE A 237 6.88 -9.83 -13.42
C PHE A 237 7.59 -10.45 -12.20
N TRP A 238 6.87 -11.27 -11.41
CA TRP A 238 7.35 -11.88 -10.17
C TRP A 238 8.02 -13.24 -10.35
N LEU A 239 7.84 -13.86 -11.52
CA LEU A 239 8.37 -15.21 -11.82
C LEU A 239 9.81 -15.18 -12.33
N THR A 240 10.38 -14.01 -12.59
CA THR A 240 11.73 -13.85 -13.18
C THR A 240 12.83 -13.59 -12.15
N TYR A 241 12.66 -14.04 -10.87
CA TYR A 241 13.69 -13.94 -9.83
C TYR A 241 13.96 -15.26 -9.12
#